data_d718f1803d259e288bf52635320ef846
#
_entry.id   d718f1803d259e288bf52635320ef846
#
_cell.length_a   1.000
_cell.length_b   1.000
_cell.length_c   1.000
_cell.angle_alpha   90.00
_cell.angle_beta   90.00
_cell.angle_gamma   90.00
#
_symmetry.space_group_name_H-M   'P 1'
#
loop_
_entity.id
_entity.type
_entity.pdbx_description
1 polymer ?
#
loop_
_entity_poly.entity_id
_entity_poly.type
_entity_poly.pdbx_seq_one_letter_code
_entity_poly.pdbx_strand_id
1 'polypeptide(L)'
;MSIVMQLQDVAESTRLGPLFGEVRAGEILHLVGPNGAGKSTLLARMAGMTSGKGSIQFAGQPLEAWSATKLALHRAYLSQQQTPPFAMPVWHYLTLHQHDKTRTELLNDVAGALALDDKLGRSTNQLSGGEWQRVRLAAVVLQITPQANPAGQLLLLDEPMNSLDVAQQSALDKILSALCQQGLAIVMSSHDLNHTLRHAHRAWLLKGGKMLASGRREEVLTPANLAQAYGMNFRRLDIEGHRMLISTI
;
A
#
# COMPACT_ATOMS: atom_id res chain seq x y z
N MET A 1 -15.19 12.68 4.59
CA MET A 1 -14.12 11.72 4.90
C MET A 1 -13.13 12.40 5.82
N SER A 2 -12.79 11.81 6.96
CA SER A 2 -11.81 12.36 7.91
C SER A 2 -10.38 12.17 7.41
N ILE A 3 -9.49 13.11 7.77
CA ILE A 3 -8.07 12.99 7.48
C ILE A 3 -7.46 12.03 8.49
N VAL A 4 -6.80 10.97 7.99
CA VAL A 4 -6.10 9.97 8.80
C VAL A 4 -4.63 10.35 8.96
N MET A 5 -4.02 10.85 7.88
CA MET A 5 -2.62 11.29 7.92
C MET A 5 -2.46 12.59 7.13
N GLN A 6 -1.64 13.50 7.66
CA GLN A 6 -1.29 14.78 7.03
C GLN A 6 0.22 14.93 6.96
N LEU A 7 0.72 15.29 5.79
CA LEU A 7 2.13 15.54 5.51
C LEU A 7 2.35 17.03 5.29
N GLN A 8 3.33 17.61 5.98
CA GLN A 8 3.72 19.01 5.85
C GLN A 8 5.24 19.11 5.68
N ASP A 9 5.66 19.57 4.50
CA ASP A 9 7.07 19.80 4.15
C ASP A 9 7.95 18.54 4.32
N VAL A 10 7.37 17.36 4.07
CA VAL A 10 8.06 16.09 4.32
C VAL A 10 9.17 15.89 3.30
N ALA A 11 10.41 15.74 3.82
CA ALA A 11 11.60 15.51 3.02
C ALA A 11 12.54 14.52 3.68
N GLU A 12 13.34 13.80 2.87
CA GLU A 12 14.35 12.86 3.34
C GLU A 12 15.60 12.95 2.49
N SER A 13 16.66 13.56 3.04
CA SER A 13 17.97 13.76 2.38
C SER A 13 17.83 14.26 0.93
N THR A 14 18.50 13.59 -0.03
CA THR A 14 18.42 13.90 -1.47
C THR A 14 17.35 13.07 -2.21
N ARG A 15 16.68 12.12 -1.53
CA ARG A 15 15.75 11.16 -2.16
C ARG A 15 14.31 11.65 -2.19
N LEU A 16 13.93 12.51 -1.25
CA LEU A 16 12.58 13.02 -1.12
C LEU A 16 12.66 14.52 -0.85
N GLY A 17 12.09 15.30 -1.75
CA GLY A 17 11.96 16.76 -1.60
C GLY A 17 10.75 17.10 -0.73
N PRO A 18 10.50 18.39 -0.46
CA PRO A 18 9.36 18.78 0.37
C PRO A 18 8.05 18.34 -0.27
N LEU A 19 7.30 17.53 0.45
CA LEU A 19 6.00 17.00 0.03
C LEU A 19 4.91 17.43 1.02
N PHE A 20 3.76 17.76 0.45
CA PHE A 20 2.53 18.09 1.18
C PHE A 20 1.43 17.15 0.72
N GLY A 21 0.58 16.69 1.63
CA GLY A 21 -0.52 15.82 1.23
C GLY A 21 -1.35 15.33 2.39
N GLU A 22 -2.49 14.74 2.06
CA GLU A 22 -3.46 14.19 3.02
C GLU A 22 -3.90 12.81 2.58
N VAL A 23 -3.99 11.89 3.52
CA VAL A 23 -4.59 10.57 3.39
C VAL A 23 -5.90 10.55 4.16
N ARG A 24 -6.97 10.05 3.54
CA ARG A 24 -8.31 10.11 4.09
C ARG A 24 -8.86 8.72 4.39
N ALA A 25 -9.69 8.61 5.41
CA ALA A 25 -10.41 7.38 5.76
C ALA A 25 -11.32 6.94 4.60
N GLY A 26 -11.37 5.62 4.35
CA GLY A 26 -12.19 5.06 3.29
C GLY A 26 -11.72 5.44 1.88
N GLU A 27 -10.42 5.64 1.69
CA GLU A 27 -9.81 6.01 0.42
C GLU A 27 -8.62 5.10 0.07
N ILE A 28 -8.54 4.71 -1.20
CA ILE A 28 -7.36 4.05 -1.78
C ILE A 28 -6.58 5.11 -2.56
N LEU A 29 -5.38 5.42 -2.07
CA LEU A 29 -4.42 6.35 -2.67
C LEU A 29 -3.27 5.59 -3.30
N HIS A 30 -3.02 5.79 -4.60
CA HIS A 30 -1.85 5.22 -5.25
C HIS A 30 -0.71 6.23 -5.40
N LEU A 31 0.49 5.82 -5.01
CA LEU A 31 1.74 6.51 -5.32
C LEU A 31 2.27 5.98 -6.64
N VAL A 32 2.33 6.82 -7.65
CA VAL A 32 2.79 6.45 -9.00
C VAL A 32 3.99 7.31 -9.42
N GLY A 33 4.75 6.82 -10.36
CA GLY A 33 5.95 7.50 -10.87
C GLY A 33 7.04 6.52 -11.26
N PRO A 34 8.06 6.97 -12.00
CA PRO A 34 9.16 6.12 -12.44
C PRO A 34 9.95 5.52 -11.28
N ASN A 35 10.84 4.57 -11.61
CA ASN A 35 11.77 4.01 -10.63
C ASN A 35 12.66 5.13 -10.06
N GLY A 36 12.92 5.10 -8.76
CA GLY A 36 13.68 6.15 -8.10
C GLY A 36 12.91 7.46 -7.84
N ALA A 37 11.60 7.52 -8.13
CA ALA A 37 10.78 8.72 -7.87
C ALA A 37 10.56 9.04 -6.39
N GLY A 38 10.93 8.16 -5.46
CA GLY A 38 10.80 8.36 -4.02
C GLY A 38 9.59 7.68 -3.37
N LYS A 39 8.83 6.82 -4.10
CA LYS A 39 7.61 6.16 -3.60
C LYS A 39 7.85 5.34 -2.32
N SER A 40 8.82 4.43 -2.34
CA SER A 40 9.17 3.58 -1.18
C SER A 40 9.72 4.39 -0.02
N THR A 41 10.51 5.43 -0.31
CA THR A 41 11.02 6.37 0.71
C THR A 41 9.86 7.10 1.39
N LEU A 42 8.89 7.59 0.61
CA LEU A 42 7.70 8.25 1.15
C LEU A 42 6.86 7.29 2.00
N LEU A 43 6.62 6.05 1.53
CA LEU A 43 5.90 5.03 2.31
C LEU A 43 6.62 4.71 3.63
N ALA A 44 7.96 4.56 3.61
CA ALA A 44 8.75 4.33 4.82
C ALA A 44 8.66 5.51 5.82
N ARG A 45 8.67 6.76 5.31
CA ARG A 45 8.44 7.97 6.13
C ARG A 45 7.02 7.97 6.74
N MET A 46 6.00 7.70 5.93
CA MET A 46 4.61 7.61 6.40
C MET A 46 4.42 6.46 7.40
N ALA A 47 5.18 5.38 7.23
CA ALA A 47 5.19 4.26 8.14
C ALA A 47 5.92 4.54 9.47
N GLY A 48 6.64 5.65 9.61
CA GLY A 48 7.46 5.94 10.78
C GLY A 48 8.71 5.04 10.87
N MET A 49 9.17 4.47 9.74
CA MET A 49 10.36 3.62 9.69
C MET A 49 11.64 4.43 9.48
N THR A 50 11.52 5.64 8.96
CA THR A 50 12.63 6.58 8.75
C THR A 50 12.29 7.94 9.30
N SER A 51 13.30 8.75 9.59
CA SER A 51 13.18 10.14 10.03
C SER A 51 13.64 11.09 8.92
N GLY A 52 13.29 12.38 9.02
CA GLY A 52 13.66 13.39 8.02
C GLY A 52 13.09 14.75 8.39
N LYS A 53 13.11 15.72 7.46
CA LYS A 53 12.54 17.05 7.66
C LYS A 53 11.02 17.06 7.48
N GLY A 54 10.39 18.14 7.94
CA GLY A 54 8.94 18.31 7.90
C GLY A 54 8.23 17.55 9.02
N SER A 55 6.91 17.55 9.00
CA SER A 55 6.08 16.90 10.00
C SER A 55 5.05 15.98 9.36
N ILE A 56 4.79 14.86 10.02
CA ILE A 56 3.70 13.95 9.67
C ILE A 56 2.79 13.86 10.89
N GLN A 57 1.51 14.18 10.70
CA GLN A 57 0.49 13.94 11.71
C GLN A 57 -0.28 12.68 11.33
N PHE A 58 -0.48 11.80 12.29
CA PHE A 58 -1.28 10.58 12.15
C PHE A 58 -2.35 10.56 13.23
N ALA A 59 -3.61 10.40 12.84
CA ALA A 59 -4.77 10.45 13.75
C ALA A 59 -4.76 11.67 14.68
N GLY A 60 -4.38 12.86 14.15
CA GLY A 60 -4.35 14.11 14.89
C GLY A 60 -3.15 14.33 15.83
N GLN A 61 -2.17 13.42 15.82
CA GLN A 61 -0.95 13.53 16.63
C GLN A 61 0.30 13.45 15.76
N PRO A 62 1.41 14.10 16.15
CA PRO A 62 2.70 13.92 15.47
C PRO A 62 3.09 12.44 15.43
N LEU A 63 3.56 11.97 14.27
CA LEU A 63 3.93 10.55 14.08
C LEU A 63 5.02 10.12 15.07
N GLU A 64 5.94 11.01 15.39
CA GLU A 64 7.04 10.79 16.34
C GLU A 64 6.57 10.63 17.79
N ALA A 65 5.35 11.08 18.12
CA ALA A 65 4.77 10.92 19.46
C ALA A 65 4.16 9.52 19.69
N TRP A 66 4.04 8.72 18.63
CA TRP A 66 3.52 7.37 18.72
C TRP A 66 4.61 6.39 19.17
N SER A 67 4.35 5.61 20.22
CA SER A 67 5.19 4.45 20.51
C SER A 67 5.04 3.38 19.41
N ALA A 68 6.08 2.60 19.16
CA ALA A 68 6.06 1.55 18.14
C ALA A 68 4.88 0.58 18.32
N THR A 69 4.59 0.19 19.58
CA THR A 69 3.47 -0.71 19.90
C THR A 69 2.11 -0.09 19.56
N LYS A 70 1.88 1.16 19.95
CA LYS A 70 0.63 1.86 19.62
C LYS A 70 0.50 2.08 18.11
N LEU A 71 1.58 2.48 17.45
CA LEU A 71 1.57 2.68 16.00
C LEU A 71 1.24 1.38 15.26
N ALA A 72 1.77 0.23 15.71
CA ALA A 72 1.48 -1.07 15.11
C ALA A 72 0.01 -1.51 15.23
N LEU A 73 -0.73 -1.01 16.22
CA LEU A 73 -2.18 -1.24 16.33
C LEU A 73 -2.98 -0.42 15.30
N HIS A 74 -2.51 0.77 14.94
CA HIS A 74 -3.26 1.70 14.10
C HIS A 74 -2.84 1.69 12.65
N ARG A 75 -1.63 1.20 12.35
CA ARG A 75 -1.04 1.19 11.03
C ARG A 75 -0.32 -0.13 10.73
N ALA A 76 -0.63 -0.76 9.58
CA ALA A 76 0.16 -1.86 9.02
C ALA A 76 1.00 -1.37 7.84
N TYR A 77 2.19 -1.95 7.64
CA TYR A 77 3.10 -1.60 6.57
C TYR A 77 3.75 -2.83 5.94
N LEU A 78 3.55 -3.00 4.64
CA LEU A 78 4.25 -3.95 3.80
C LEU A 78 5.39 -3.22 3.08
N SER A 79 6.64 -3.51 3.46
CA SER A 79 7.83 -3.02 2.74
C SER A 79 8.06 -3.82 1.45
N GLN A 80 8.79 -3.26 0.48
CA GLN A 80 9.02 -3.88 -0.83
C GLN A 80 9.68 -5.27 -0.73
N GLN A 81 10.70 -5.40 0.10
CA GLN A 81 11.40 -6.69 0.30
C GLN A 81 11.59 -6.98 1.78
N GLN A 82 11.38 -8.22 2.14
CA GLN A 82 11.69 -8.74 3.47
C GLN A 82 11.89 -10.25 3.37
N THR A 83 13.01 -10.73 3.87
CA THR A 83 13.26 -12.16 4.05
C THR A 83 12.46 -12.69 5.25
N PRO A 84 12.08 -13.97 5.26
CA PRO A 84 11.48 -14.57 6.44
C PRO A 84 12.40 -14.38 7.66
N PRO A 85 11.89 -13.84 8.79
CA PRO A 85 12.74 -13.56 9.95
C PRO A 85 13.22 -14.84 10.64
N PHE A 86 12.39 -15.89 10.63
CA PHE A 86 12.66 -17.17 11.27
C PHE A 86 11.99 -18.30 10.51
N ALA A 87 12.56 -19.52 10.61
CA ALA A 87 11.91 -20.73 10.16
C ALA A 87 10.77 -21.09 11.13
N MET A 88 9.52 -20.89 10.71
CA MET A 88 8.31 -21.23 11.46
C MET A 88 7.18 -21.58 10.49
N PRO A 89 6.16 -22.35 10.90
CA PRO A 89 4.99 -22.58 10.08
C PRO A 89 4.28 -21.28 9.70
N VAL A 90 3.74 -21.22 8.48
CA VAL A 90 3.02 -20.03 7.96
C VAL A 90 1.88 -19.63 8.89
N TRP A 91 1.06 -20.60 9.36
CA TRP A 91 -0.05 -20.29 10.29
C TRP A 91 0.45 -19.59 11.55
N HIS A 92 1.62 -19.99 12.08
CA HIS A 92 2.19 -19.37 13.28
C HIS A 92 2.64 -17.92 12.97
N TYR A 93 3.32 -17.70 11.83
CA TYR A 93 3.68 -16.36 11.38
C TYR A 93 2.45 -15.45 11.26
N LEU A 94 1.38 -15.92 10.64
CA LEU A 94 0.14 -15.16 10.49
C LEU A 94 -0.51 -14.83 11.85
N THR A 95 -0.55 -15.80 12.77
CA THR A 95 -1.09 -15.60 14.14
C THR A 95 -0.33 -14.52 14.92
N LEU A 96 0.98 -14.35 14.70
CA LEU A 96 1.75 -13.27 15.33
C LEU A 96 1.29 -11.87 14.89
N HIS A 97 0.69 -11.74 13.72
CA HIS A 97 0.17 -10.49 13.18
C HIS A 97 -1.31 -10.24 13.52
N GLN A 98 -2.04 -11.22 14.03
CA GLN A 98 -3.40 -11.03 14.50
C GLN A 98 -3.44 -10.31 15.84
N HIS A 99 -4.27 -9.27 15.93
CA HIS A 99 -4.54 -8.61 17.21
C HIS A 99 -5.41 -9.49 18.11
N ASP A 100 -6.51 -10.03 17.57
CA ASP A 100 -7.37 -11.00 18.26
C ASP A 100 -7.06 -12.43 17.76
N LYS A 101 -6.29 -13.16 18.55
CA LYS A 101 -5.84 -14.52 18.22
C LYS A 101 -6.98 -15.57 18.30
N THR A 102 -8.15 -15.21 18.81
CA THR A 102 -9.30 -16.12 18.88
C THR A 102 -10.02 -16.22 17.53
N ARG A 103 -9.77 -15.29 16.61
CA ARG A 103 -10.37 -15.22 15.27
C ARG A 103 -9.67 -16.12 14.23
N THR A 104 -9.67 -17.44 14.48
CA THR A 104 -9.09 -18.43 13.56
C THR A 104 -9.79 -18.46 12.19
N GLU A 105 -11.09 -18.20 12.16
CA GLU A 105 -11.87 -18.11 10.90
C GLU A 105 -11.35 -17.01 9.99
N LEU A 106 -11.07 -15.83 10.55
CA LEU A 106 -10.53 -14.71 9.78
C LEU A 106 -9.17 -15.05 9.15
N LEU A 107 -8.31 -15.77 9.88
CA LEU A 107 -7.03 -16.22 9.33
C LEU A 107 -7.25 -17.16 8.14
N ASN A 108 -8.18 -18.12 8.26
CA ASN A 108 -8.48 -19.05 7.19
C ASN A 108 -9.09 -18.33 5.98
N ASP A 109 -10.01 -17.37 6.20
CA ASP A 109 -10.62 -16.58 5.11
C ASP A 109 -9.57 -15.78 4.34
N VAL A 110 -8.66 -15.09 5.05
CA VAL A 110 -7.59 -14.31 4.41
C VAL A 110 -6.59 -15.23 3.71
N ALA A 111 -6.25 -16.37 4.33
CA ALA A 111 -5.34 -17.34 3.72
C ALA A 111 -5.97 -17.95 2.45
N GLY A 112 -7.23 -18.35 2.49
CA GLY A 112 -7.96 -18.87 1.32
C GLY A 112 -8.06 -17.85 0.20
N ALA A 113 -8.41 -16.59 0.50
CA ALA A 113 -8.47 -15.52 -0.48
C ALA A 113 -7.13 -15.26 -1.20
N LEU A 114 -6.01 -15.54 -0.53
CA LEU A 114 -4.66 -15.38 -1.08
C LEU A 114 -4.02 -16.71 -1.52
N ALA A 115 -4.82 -17.80 -1.63
CA ALA A 115 -4.39 -19.13 -2.06
C ALA A 115 -3.20 -19.66 -1.24
N LEU A 116 -3.35 -19.64 0.09
CA LEU A 116 -2.35 -20.09 1.06
C LEU A 116 -2.80 -21.33 1.88
N ASP A 117 -3.99 -21.89 1.63
CA ASP A 117 -4.57 -22.98 2.43
C ASP A 117 -3.62 -24.18 2.55
N ASP A 118 -3.04 -24.60 1.44
CA ASP A 118 -2.11 -25.73 1.38
C ASP A 118 -0.68 -25.37 1.86
N LYS A 119 -0.45 -24.11 2.22
CA LYS A 119 0.85 -23.60 2.69
C LYS A 119 0.90 -23.35 4.19
N LEU A 120 -0.23 -23.35 4.90
CA LEU A 120 -0.29 -22.97 6.31
C LEU A 120 0.65 -23.79 7.20
N GLY A 121 0.82 -25.08 6.92
CA GLY A 121 1.74 -25.96 7.64
C GLY A 121 3.20 -25.88 7.21
N ARG A 122 3.51 -25.22 6.06
CA ARG A 122 4.89 -25.13 5.57
C ARG A 122 5.72 -24.14 6.38
N SER A 123 7.02 -24.39 6.42
CA SER A 123 7.95 -23.42 7.00
C SER A 123 8.16 -22.22 6.07
N THR A 124 8.18 -21.01 6.65
CA THR A 124 8.34 -19.73 5.90
C THR A 124 9.58 -19.69 5.02
N ASN A 125 10.67 -20.37 5.41
CA ASN A 125 11.92 -20.44 4.64
C ASN A 125 11.89 -21.45 3.47
N GLN A 126 10.80 -22.21 3.32
CA GLN A 126 10.59 -23.16 2.22
C GLN A 126 9.64 -22.63 1.15
N LEU A 127 9.18 -21.39 1.30
CA LEU A 127 8.28 -20.73 0.36
C LEU A 127 9.05 -20.13 -0.82
N SER A 128 8.42 -20.16 -1.99
CA SER A 128 8.86 -19.34 -3.13
C SER A 128 8.69 -17.85 -2.84
N GLY A 129 9.35 -16.98 -3.61
CA GLY A 129 9.21 -15.52 -3.43
C GLY A 129 7.75 -15.03 -3.55
N GLY A 130 6.98 -15.58 -4.49
CA GLY A 130 5.55 -15.24 -4.65
C GLY A 130 4.69 -15.78 -3.51
N GLU A 131 4.94 -17.00 -3.01
CA GLU A 131 4.25 -17.54 -1.84
C GLU A 131 4.56 -16.70 -0.59
N TRP A 132 5.82 -16.34 -0.38
CA TRP A 132 6.21 -15.47 0.73
C TRP A 132 5.58 -14.08 0.64
N GLN A 133 5.51 -13.51 -0.56
CA GLN A 133 4.81 -12.23 -0.76
C GLN A 133 3.33 -12.31 -0.35
N ARG A 134 2.61 -13.39 -0.72
CA ARG A 134 1.23 -13.59 -0.30
C ARG A 134 1.08 -13.77 1.21
N VAL A 135 1.99 -14.48 1.85
CA VAL A 135 2.02 -14.62 3.32
C VAL A 135 2.19 -13.26 4.00
N ARG A 136 3.09 -12.41 3.49
CA ARG A 136 3.29 -11.06 4.02
C ARG A 136 2.06 -10.17 3.82
N LEU A 137 1.40 -10.28 2.68
CA LEU A 137 0.12 -9.59 2.41
C LEU A 137 -0.96 -10.05 3.39
N ALA A 138 -1.11 -11.36 3.58
CA ALA A 138 -2.04 -11.91 4.57
C ALA A 138 -1.75 -11.36 5.98
N ALA A 139 -0.48 -11.31 6.38
CA ALA A 139 -0.06 -10.81 7.69
C ALA A 139 -0.47 -9.35 7.92
N VAL A 140 -0.20 -8.44 6.97
CA VAL A 140 -0.57 -7.02 7.13
C VAL A 140 -2.08 -6.79 7.03
N VAL A 141 -2.80 -7.60 6.25
CA VAL A 141 -4.27 -7.60 6.20
C VAL A 141 -4.84 -8.03 7.56
N LEU A 142 -4.37 -9.14 8.12
CA LEU A 142 -4.81 -9.64 9.43
C LEU A 142 -4.51 -8.64 10.56
N GLN A 143 -3.36 -7.95 10.50
CA GLN A 143 -2.97 -6.95 11.49
C GLN A 143 -3.97 -5.79 11.58
N ILE A 144 -4.56 -5.38 10.43
CA ILE A 144 -5.30 -4.12 10.34
C ILE A 144 -6.80 -4.32 10.12
N THR A 145 -7.26 -5.54 9.87
CA THR A 145 -8.67 -5.83 9.57
C THR A 145 -9.59 -5.40 10.71
N PRO A 146 -10.60 -4.53 10.47
CA PRO A 146 -11.44 -3.96 11.52
C PRO A 146 -12.18 -4.99 12.38
N GLN A 147 -12.51 -6.16 11.84
CA GLN A 147 -13.17 -7.24 12.57
C GLN A 147 -12.32 -7.79 13.74
N ALA A 148 -10.99 -7.76 13.60
CA ALA A 148 -10.06 -8.22 14.64
C ALA A 148 -9.30 -7.09 15.31
N ASN A 149 -9.22 -5.93 14.67
CA ASN A 149 -8.52 -4.75 15.16
C ASN A 149 -9.34 -3.47 14.89
N PRO A 150 -10.31 -3.11 15.75
CA PRO A 150 -11.12 -1.89 15.57
C PRO A 150 -10.31 -0.58 15.60
N ALA A 151 -9.08 -0.61 16.11
CA ALA A 151 -8.18 0.55 16.15
C ALA A 151 -7.44 0.79 14.82
N GLY A 152 -7.50 -0.16 13.89
CA GLY A 152 -6.84 -0.10 12.59
C GLY A 152 -7.36 1.07 11.74
N GLN A 153 -6.46 1.91 11.21
CA GLN A 153 -6.81 3.10 10.44
C GLN A 153 -6.10 3.22 9.12
N LEU A 154 -4.88 2.66 8.99
CA LEU A 154 -4.02 2.90 7.83
C LEU A 154 -3.27 1.63 7.40
N LEU A 155 -3.38 1.29 6.12
CA LEU A 155 -2.60 0.23 5.47
C LEU A 155 -1.67 0.84 4.42
N LEU A 156 -0.38 0.64 4.58
CA LEU A 156 0.67 1.10 3.67
C LEU A 156 1.27 -0.11 2.94
N LEU A 157 1.29 -0.08 1.61
CA LEU A 157 1.73 -1.20 0.78
C LEU A 157 2.76 -0.74 -0.25
N ASP A 158 3.97 -1.28 -0.19
CA ASP A 158 5.01 -0.98 -1.18
C ASP A 158 5.07 -2.10 -2.23
N GLU A 159 4.59 -1.78 -3.43
CA GLU A 159 4.49 -2.67 -4.60
C GLU A 159 3.80 -4.01 -4.28
N PRO A 160 2.58 -4.01 -3.72
CA PRO A 160 1.94 -5.23 -3.25
C PRO A 160 1.58 -6.21 -4.37
N MET A 161 1.43 -5.73 -5.61
CA MET A 161 1.05 -6.54 -6.77
C MET A 161 2.22 -7.31 -7.39
N ASN A 162 3.46 -7.01 -6.98
CA ASN A 162 4.63 -7.70 -7.50
C ASN A 162 4.59 -9.18 -7.16
N SER A 163 4.97 -10.03 -8.13
CA SER A 163 4.99 -11.49 -8.01
C SER A 163 3.61 -12.15 -7.79
N LEU A 164 2.52 -11.43 -8.01
CA LEU A 164 1.16 -11.97 -8.02
C LEU A 164 0.70 -12.19 -9.46
N ASP A 165 0.07 -13.33 -9.71
CA ASP A 165 -0.65 -13.56 -10.97
C ASP A 165 -1.97 -12.77 -11.01
N VAL A 166 -2.64 -12.77 -12.18
CA VAL A 166 -3.87 -11.99 -12.41
C VAL A 166 -4.99 -12.36 -11.43
N ALA A 167 -5.13 -13.63 -11.09
CA ALA A 167 -6.17 -14.09 -10.15
C ALA A 167 -5.87 -13.60 -8.72
N GLN A 168 -4.61 -13.67 -8.32
CA GLN A 168 -4.13 -13.21 -7.01
C GLN A 168 -4.22 -11.67 -6.89
N GLN A 169 -3.90 -10.92 -7.95
CA GLN A 169 -4.09 -9.47 -7.99
C GLN A 169 -5.57 -9.12 -7.82
N SER A 170 -6.47 -9.79 -8.53
CA SER A 170 -7.92 -9.60 -8.41
C SER A 170 -8.44 -9.91 -7.00
N ALA A 171 -7.91 -10.96 -6.37
CA ALA A 171 -8.25 -11.31 -5.00
C ALA A 171 -7.79 -10.22 -4.01
N LEU A 172 -6.57 -9.71 -4.16
CA LEU A 172 -6.06 -8.62 -3.35
C LEU A 172 -6.89 -7.34 -3.54
N ASP A 173 -7.25 -6.98 -4.77
CA ASP A 173 -8.11 -5.82 -5.03
C ASP A 173 -9.47 -5.91 -4.33
N LYS A 174 -10.07 -7.10 -4.28
CA LYS A 174 -11.32 -7.33 -3.54
C LYS A 174 -11.13 -7.13 -2.03
N ILE A 175 -10.04 -7.66 -1.46
CA ILE A 175 -9.70 -7.47 -0.04
C ILE A 175 -9.52 -5.98 0.26
N LEU A 176 -8.69 -5.27 -0.52
CA LEU A 176 -8.41 -3.85 -0.32
C LEU A 176 -9.69 -3.00 -0.45
N SER A 177 -10.53 -3.31 -1.45
CA SER A 177 -11.82 -2.64 -1.63
C SER A 177 -12.74 -2.84 -0.43
N ALA A 178 -12.85 -4.07 0.09
CA ALA A 178 -13.66 -4.37 1.26
C ALA A 178 -13.17 -3.65 2.53
N LEU A 179 -11.85 -3.61 2.76
CA LEU A 179 -11.25 -2.87 3.87
C LEU A 179 -11.49 -1.36 3.76
N CYS A 180 -11.33 -0.82 2.55
CA CYS A 180 -11.60 0.59 2.27
C CYS A 180 -13.07 0.96 2.53
N GLN A 181 -14.03 0.12 2.13
CA GLN A 181 -15.46 0.32 2.42
C GLN A 181 -15.78 0.31 3.92
N GLN A 182 -14.97 -0.38 4.72
CA GLN A 182 -15.06 -0.38 6.19
C GLN A 182 -14.39 0.85 6.83
N GLY A 183 -13.90 1.80 6.03
CA GLY A 183 -13.32 3.05 6.49
C GLY A 183 -11.81 3.07 6.60
N LEU A 184 -11.12 1.97 6.28
CA LEU A 184 -9.66 1.92 6.31
C LEU A 184 -9.07 2.83 5.22
N ALA A 185 -8.06 3.62 5.56
CA ALA A 185 -7.25 4.34 4.59
C ALA A 185 -6.16 3.40 4.02
N ILE A 186 -5.99 3.40 2.70
CA ILE A 186 -5.00 2.55 2.04
C ILE A 186 -4.11 3.41 1.16
N VAL A 187 -2.80 3.30 1.33
CA VAL A 187 -1.81 3.92 0.44
C VAL A 187 -0.92 2.84 -0.14
N MET A 188 -0.84 2.76 -1.46
CA MET A 188 0.02 1.78 -2.10
C MET A 188 0.84 2.38 -3.23
N SER A 189 2.09 1.91 -3.38
CA SER A 189 2.86 2.21 -4.58
C SER A 189 2.47 1.26 -5.72
N SER A 190 2.44 1.80 -6.94
CA SER A 190 2.11 1.04 -8.14
C SER A 190 2.95 1.48 -9.33
N HIS A 191 3.33 0.51 -10.16
CA HIS A 191 3.94 0.75 -11.46
C HIS A 191 2.93 0.63 -12.61
N ASP A 192 1.79 -0.03 -12.36
CA ASP A 192 0.73 -0.19 -13.35
C ASP A 192 -0.23 1.01 -13.30
N LEU A 193 -0.12 1.88 -14.31
CA LEU A 193 -0.98 3.05 -14.46
C LEU A 193 -2.42 2.68 -14.77
N ASN A 194 -2.65 1.58 -15.49
CA ASN A 194 -3.98 1.09 -15.81
C ASN A 194 -4.66 0.47 -14.58
N HIS A 195 -3.91 -0.25 -13.76
CA HIS A 195 -4.42 -0.71 -12.46
C HIS A 195 -4.79 0.49 -11.57
N THR A 196 -3.92 1.50 -11.50
CA THR A 196 -4.20 2.74 -10.77
C THR A 196 -5.47 3.44 -11.28
N LEU A 197 -5.64 3.53 -12.60
CA LEU A 197 -6.80 4.16 -13.22
C LEU A 197 -8.11 3.42 -12.90
N ARG A 198 -8.06 2.10 -12.66
CA ARG A 198 -9.24 1.29 -12.30
C ARG A 198 -9.55 1.31 -10.81
N HIS A 199 -8.56 1.21 -9.95
CA HIS A 199 -8.74 0.85 -8.54
C HIS A 199 -8.47 1.98 -7.54
N ALA A 200 -7.65 3.00 -7.88
CA ALA A 200 -7.41 4.11 -6.99
C ALA A 200 -8.58 5.11 -6.94
N HIS A 201 -8.83 5.71 -5.80
CA HIS A 201 -9.70 6.90 -5.69
C HIS A 201 -8.91 8.16 -6.03
N ARG A 202 -7.68 8.25 -5.50
CA ARG A 202 -6.74 9.35 -5.76
C ARG A 202 -5.37 8.80 -6.10
N ALA A 203 -4.57 9.64 -6.73
CA ALA A 203 -3.18 9.33 -7.04
C ALA A 203 -2.26 10.50 -6.68
N TRP A 204 -1.04 10.18 -6.29
CA TRP A 204 0.08 11.10 -6.20
C TRP A 204 1.13 10.67 -7.21
N LEU A 205 1.39 11.54 -8.19
CA LEU A 205 2.42 11.32 -9.21
C LEU A 205 3.72 11.97 -8.75
N LEU A 206 4.73 11.13 -8.56
CA LEU A 206 6.05 11.53 -8.08
C LEU A 206 7.07 11.48 -9.20
N LYS A 207 8.01 12.44 -9.21
CA LYS A 207 9.21 12.45 -10.06
C LYS A 207 10.39 13.08 -9.32
N GLY A 208 11.52 12.36 -9.25
CA GLY A 208 12.75 12.87 -8.64
C GLY A 208 12.55 13.34 -7.19
N GLY A 209 11.79 12.62 -6.39
CA GLY A 209 11.50 12.94 -5.00
C GLY A 209 10.47 14.06 -4.79
N LYS A 210 9.84 14.59 -5.83
CA LYS A 210 8.87 15.69 -5.75
C LYS A 210 7.48 15.25 -6.19
N MET A 211 6.45 15.89 -5.63
CA MET A 211 5.07 15.74 -6.08
C MET A 211 4.87 16.51 -7.38
N LEU A 212 4.62 15.81 -8.49
CA LEU A 212 4.32 16.41 -9.78
C LEU A 212 2.84 16.76 -9.89
N ALA A 213 1.97 15.86 -9.46
CA ALA A 213 0.52 16.05 -9.44
C ALA A 213 -0.11 15.23 -8.30
N SER A 214 -1.20 15.74 -7.72
CA SER A 214 -1.99 15.07 -6.70
C SER A 214 -3.47 15.40 -6.89
N GLY A 215 -4.36 14.41 -6.72
CA GLY A 215 -5.79 14.62 -6.91
C GLY A 215 -6.52 13.33 -7.25
N ARG A 216 -7.69 13.43 -7.87
CA ARG A 216 -8.40 12.27 -8.40
C ARG A 216 -7.55 11.58 -9.47
N ARG A 217 -7.61 10.26 -9.53
CA ARG A 217 -6.81 9.47 -10.47
C ARG A 217 -6.91 9.96 -11.92
N GLU A 218 -8.10 10.36 -12.37
CA GLU A 218 -8.33 10.82 -13.74
C GLU A 218 -7.68 12.20 -14.03
N GLU A 219 -7.56 13.04 -13.02
CA GLU A 219 -6.94 14.38 -13.08
C GLU A 219 -5.41 14.28 -13.03
N VAL A 220 -4.91 13.31 -12.30
CA VAL A 220 -3.46 13.09 -12.13
C VAL A 220 -2.88 12.31 -13.31
N LEU A 221 -3.55 11.24 -13.76
CA LEU A 221 -3.07 10.37 -14.83
C LEU A 221 -3.44 10.91 -16.22
N THR A 222 -3.14 12.18 -16.47
CA THR A 222 -3.29 12.79 -17.81
C THR A 222 -2.09 12.46 -18.69
N PRO A 223 -2.26 12.39 -20.03
CA PRO A 223 -1.13 12.22 -20.94
C PRO A 223 0.00 13.22 -20.70
N ALA A 224 -0.32 14.48 -20.43
CA ALA A 224 0.66 15.54 -20.18
C ALA A 224 1.49 15.29 -18.90
N ASN A 225 0.82 14.99 -17.78
CA ASN A 225 1.49 14.68 -16.52
C ASN A 225 2.37 13.44 -16.65
N LEU A 226 1.86 12.41 -17.33
CA LEU A 226 2.61 11.17 -17.55
C LEU A 226 3.80 11.38 -18.47
N ALA A 227 3.67 12.16 -19.55
CA ALA A 227 4.80 12.52 -20.40
C ALA A 227 5.87 13.29 -19.61
N GLN A 228 5.46 14.22 -18.77
CA GLN A 228 6.39 14.94 -17.90
C GLN A 228 7.08 14.00 -16.90
N ALA A 229 6.37 13.05 -16.31
CA ALA A 229 6.91 12.13 -15.30
C ALA A 229 7.87 11.10 -15.91
N TYR A 230 7.46 10.45 -16.99
CA TYR A 230 8.15 9.29 -17.56
C TYR A 230 9.06 9.64 -18.75
N GLY A 231 8.96 10.83 -19.32
CA GLY A 231 9.76 11.25 -20.47
C GLY A 231 9.36 10.56 -21.78
N MET A 232 8.12 10.09 -21.89
CA MET A 232 7.56 9.42 -23.05
C MET A 232 6.11 9.82 -23.28
N ASN A 233 5.61 9.72 -24.50
CA ASN A 233 4.24 10.09 -24.80
C ASN A 233 3.23 9.04 -24.33
N PHE A 234 2.05 9.52 -23.95
CA PHE A 234 0.91 8.69 -23.56
C PHE A 234 -0.35 9.14 -24.30
N ARG A 235 -1.25 8.19 -24.54
CA ARG A 235 -2.62 8.46 -24.99
C ARG A 235 -3.59 7.79 -24.04
N ARG A 236 -4.71 8.47 -23.79
CA ARG A 236 -5.86 7.88 -23.09
C ARG A 236 -6.84 7.40 -24.14
N LEU A 237 -7.23 6.15 -24.06
CA LEU A 237 -8.27 5.54 -24.88
C LEU A 237 -9.49 5.26 -24.00
N ASP A 238 -10.66 5.36 -24.60
CA ASP A 238 -11.92 4.91 -24.02
C ASP A 238 -12.50 3.88 -24.98
N ILE A 239 -12.53 2.61 -24.57
CA ILE A 239 -12.98 1.49 -25.39
C ILE A 239 -14.07 0.78 -24.58
N GLU A 240 -15.30 0.78 -25.10
CA GLU A 240 -16.47 0.15 -24.46
C GLU A 240 -16.67 0.60 -23.00
N GLY A 241 -16.40 1.89 -22.68
CA GLY A 241 -16.50 2.45 -21.34
C GLY A 241 -15.29 2.14 -20.44
N HIS A 242 -14.30 1.43 -20.94
CA HIS A 242 -13.04 1.15 -20.23
C HIS A 242 -11.96 2.17 -20.61
N ARG A 243 -11.48 2.91 -19.62
CA ARG A 243 -10.37 3.86 -19.81
C ARG A 243 -9.04 3.16 -19.70
N MET A 244 -8.21 3.38 -20.69
CA MET A 244 -6.85 2.81 -20.75
C MET A 244 -5.82 3.88 -21.11
N LEU A 245 -4.62 3.69 -20.57
CA LEU A 245 -3.43 4.48 -20.91
C LEU A 245 -2.49 3.59 -21.73
N ILE A 246 -2.09 4.08 -22.88
CA ILE A 246 -1.07 3.45 -23.72
C ILE A 246 0.12 4.39 -23.89
N SER A 247 1.33 3.86 -23.82
CA SER A 247 2.53 4.60 -24.21
C SER A 247 2.64 4.59 -25.74
N THR A 248 3.04 5.72 -26.30
CA THR A 248 3.32 5.82 -27.75
C THR A 248 4.78 6.19 -27.94
N ILE A 249 5.40 5.51 -28.89
CA ILE A 249 6.79 5.75 -29.31
C ILE A 249 6.85 7.09 -30.03
#